data_7cb1052d36f22cdb5b637a7f94547353
#
_entry.id   7cb1052d36f22cdb5b637a7f94547353
#
_cell.length_a   1.000
_cell.length_b   1.000
_cell.length_c   1.000
_cell.angle_alpha   90.00
_cell.angle_beta   90.00
_cell.angle_gamma   90.00
#
_symmetry.space_group_name_H-M   'P 1'
#
loop_
_entity.id
_entity.type
_entity.pdbx_description
1 polymer ?
#
loop_
_entity_poly.entity_id
_entity_poly.type
_entity_poly.pdbx_seq_one_letter_code
_entity_poly.pdbx_strand_id
1 'polypeptide(L)'
;MKVIVLGAGLVGRAMALDLARDKEFKVYVADINRARLKELEAKGLLTYEQDLSQKDKLSEIIADKDLVLNAMPGFLGYQTLKTCLENGKSVVDIAFFPEDPFSLNNLAQEKGLTAVVDCGVAPGLSHMLATYGLSHLDRGESLTIYVGGLPVVRQWPFEYKAVFSPADVIEEYVRPARLKENGRLVSRPALSEPELVEVEGLGTLEAFNTDGLRTLLRTLDLPDMKEKTLRYPGHREKMLILREAGFFSSEPVELNGQRIKPVEFTNRLLFSKLTLGPGEEDLTVMKVLVAGEKEGRQVRLTYELLDRYDRQSGIHSMARTTGYTATMVVRALSRGLLLDRGLIPPEFLGKKPEVFSFIRRGLEERGIIIKEKTEYLS
;
A
#
# COMPACT_ATOMS: atom_id res chain seq x y z
N MET A 1 8.36 -19.88 13.88
CA MET A 1 7.28 -18.94 14.16
C MET A 1 6.06 -19.30 13.34
N LYS A 2 4.84 -19.32 13.90
CA LYS A 2 3.58 -19.53 13.21
C LYS A 2 3.04 -18.17 12.74
N VAL A 3 3.02 -17.93 11.43
CA VAL A 3 2.52 -16.68 10.84
C VAL A 3 1.24 -16.98 10.06
N ILE A 4 0.20 -16.17 10.25
CA ILE A 4 -1.03 -16.28 9.46
C ILE A 4 -1.21 -15.04 8.58
N VAL A 5 -1.47 -15.27 7.30
CA VAL A 5 -1.86 -14.25 6.33
C VAL A 5 -3.37 -14.24 6.21
N LEU A 6 -3.99 -13.11 6.50
CA LEU A 6 -5.43 -12.89 6.39
C LEU A 6 -5.73 -12.27 5.02
N GLY A 7 -6.41 -13.04 4.17
CA GLY A 7 -6.66 -12.72 2.77
C GLY A 7 -5.72 -13.43 1.80
N ALA A 8 -6.27 -14.17 0.83
CA ALA A 8 -5.55 -14.85 -0.26
C ALA A 8 -5.70 -14.13 -1.61
N GLY A 9 -5.87 -12.80 -1.59
CA GLY A 9 -5.88 -11.96 -2.78
C GLY A 9 -4.51 -11.90 -3.46
N LEU A 10 -4.36 -11.04 -4.47
CA LEU A 10 -3.10 -10.88 -5.21
C LEU A 10 -1.91 -10.67 -4.28
N VAL A 11 -2.01 -9.73 -3.34
CA VAL A 11 -0.92 -9.40 -2.41
C VAL A 11 -0.75 -10.45 -1.33
N GLY A 12 -1.84 -10.91 -0.68
CA GLY A 12 -1.75 -11.92 0.37
C GLY A 12 -1.17 -13.23 -0.11
N ARG A 13 -1.50 -13.65 -1.34
CA ARG A 13 -0.87 -14.80 -2.00
C ARG A 13 0.65 -14.61 -2.16
N ALA A 14 1.08 -13.44 -2.61
CA ALA A 14 2.51 -13.12 -2.79
C ALA A 14 3.25 -13.16 -1.44
N MET A 15 2.67 -12.57 -0.40
CA MET A 15 3.22 -12.58 0.97
C MET A 15 3.37 -13.99 1.53
N ALA A 16 2.33 -14.81 1.39
CA ALA A 16 2.35 -16.18 1.89
C ALA A 16 3.43 -17.02 1.21
N LEU A 17 3.55 -16.91 -0.12
CA LEU A 17 4.55 -17.61 -0.90
C LEU A 17 5.98 -17.14 -0.59
N ASP A 18 6.18 -15.83 -0.34
CA ASP A 18 7.48 -15.30 0.02
C ASP A 18 7.93 -15.76 1.41
N LEU A 19 7.05 -15.73 2.42
CA LEU A 19 7.37 -16.21 3.77
C LEU A 19 7.62 -17.73 3.80
N ALA A 20 6.89 -18.49 2.99
CA ALA A 20 7.06 -19.95 2.94
C ALA A 20 8.41 -20.41 2.37
N ARG A 21 9.22 -19.51 1.79
CA ARG A 21 10.61 -19.79 1.37
C ARG A 21 11.53 -20.02 2.58
N ASP A 22 11.18 -19.46 3.73
CA ASP A 22 12.03 -19.50 4.93
C ASP A 22 11.56 -20.62 5.87
N LYS A 23 12.43 -21.55 6.18
CA LYS A 23 12.15 -22.70 7.07
C LYS A 23 11.76 -22.28 8.50
N GLU A 24 12.09 -21.05 8.90
CA GLU A 24 11.75 -20.50 10.22
C GLU A 24 10.25 -20.17 10.38
N PHE A 25 9.51 -20.04 9.26
CA PHE A 25 8.08 -19.74 9.29
C PHE A 25 7.22 -20.95 8.95
N LYS A 26 6.23 -21.19 9.81
CA LYS A 26 5.10 -22.04 9.48
C LYS A 26 3.95 -21.13 9.05
N VAL A 27 3.71 -21.06 7.74
CA VAL A 27 2.79 -20.10 7.13
C VAL A 27 1.41 -20.71 6.98
N TYR A 28 0.41 -19.95 7.45
CA TYR A 28 -1.01 -20.24 7.31
C TYR A 28 -1.66 -19.14 6.49
N VAL A 29 -2.70 -19.46 5.75
CA VAL A 29 -3.48 -18.48 4.97
C VAL A 29 -4.97 -18.69 5.22
N ALA A 30 -5.70 -17.61 5.47
CA ALA A 30 -7.15 -17.65 5.63
C ALA A 30 -7.85 -16.75 4.61
N ASP A 31 -8.89 -17.25 3.98
CA ASP A 31 -9.73 -16.52 3.01
C ASP A 31 -11.11 -17.20 2.92
N ILE A 32 -12.11 -16.45 2.48
CA ILE A 32 -13.43 -17.00 2.17
C ILE A 32 -13.45 -17.72 0.80
N ASN A 33 -12.50 -17.43 -0.07
CA ASN A 33 -12.46 -17.96 -1.44
C ASN A 33 -11.69 -19.28 -1.50
N ARG A 34 -12.43 -20.38 -1.50
CA ARG A 34 -11.90 -21.75 -1.55
C ARG A 34 -11.00 -22.01 -2.78
N ALA A 35 -11.31 -21.42 -3.93
CA ALA A 35 -10.51 -21.64 -5.13
C ALA A 35 -9.08 -21.09 -4.97
N ARG A 36 -8.93 -19.87 -4.41
CA ARG A 36 -7.61 -19.27 -4.11
C ARG A 36 -6.83 -20.09 -3.07
N LEU A 37 -7.51 -20.62 -2.07
CA LEU A 37 -6.89 -21.47 -1.05
C LEU A 37 -6.35 -22.77 -1.63
N LYS A 38 -7.11 -23.44 -2.53
CA LYS A 38 -6.64 -24.65 -3.22
C LYS A 38 -5.36 -24.46 -4.01
N GLU A 39 -5.18 -23.29 -4.65
CA GLU A 39 -3.93 -22.97 -5.34
C GLU A 39 -2.74 -22.90 -4.38
N LEU A 40 -2.95 -22.39 -3.17
CA LEU A 40 -1.93 -22.30 -2.13
C LEU A 40 -1.65 -23.64 -1.46
N GLU A 41 -2.67 -24.45 -1.24
CA GLU A 41 -2.55 -25.84 -0.77
C GLU A 41 -1.69 -26.68 -1.72
N ALA A 42 -1.90 -26.53 -3.04
CA ALA A 42 -1.08 -27.19 -4.05
C ALA A 42 0.41 -26.80 -4.02
N LYS A 43 0.71 -25.66 -3.37
CA LYS A 43 2.08 -25.19 -3.12
C LYS A 43 2.59 -25.52 -1.70
N GLY A 44 1.84 -26.34 -0.94
CA GLY A 44 2.22 -26.82 0.38
C GLY A 44 1.91 -25.89 1.55
N LEU A 45 1.11 -24.82 1.35
CA LEU A 45 0.70 -23.95 2.45
C LEU A 45 -0.50 -24.52 3.20
N LEU A 46 -0.58 -24.18 4.48
CA LEU A 46 -1.71 -24.51 5.34
C LEU A 46 -2.81 -23.46 5.21
N THR A 47 -4.06 -23.87 4.99
CA THR A 47 -5.13 -22.92 4.71
C THR A 47 -6.35 -23.12 5.63
N TYR A 48 -7.10 -22.01 5.79
CA TYR A 48 -8.40 -21.99 6.47
C TYR A 48 -9.42 -21.33 5.54
N GLU A 49 -10.48 -22.05 5.19
CA GLU A 49 -11.64 -21.44 4.53
C GLU A 49 -12.52 -20.81 5.60
N GLN A 50 -12.49 -19.48 5.71
CA GLN A 50 -13.17 -18.78 6.78
C GLN A 50 -13.61 -17.37 6.37
N ASP A 51 -14.82 -16.99 6.79
CA ASP A 51 -15.29 -15.61 6.71
C ASP A 51 -14.65 -14.77 7.82
N LEU A 52 -13.66 -13.97 7.45
CA LEU A 52 -12.89 -13.14 8.37
C LEU A 52 -13.59 -11.84 8.79
N SER A 53 -14.76 -11.54 8.25
CA SER A 53 -15.62 -10.45 8.73
C SER A 53 -16.26 -10.78 10.09
N GLN A 54 -16.31 -12.07 10.43
CA GLN A 54 -16.85 -12.58 11.69
C GLN A 54 -15.78 -12.59 12.77
N LYS A 55 -15.89 -11.67 13.74
CA LYS A 55 -14.90 -11.46 14.81
C LYS A 55 -14.55 -12.76 15.57
N ASP A 56 -15.55 -13.58 15.92
CA ASP A 56 -15.32 -14.80 16.68
C ASP A 56 -14.49 -15.82 15.88
N LYS A 57 -14.79 -15.93 14.58
CA LYS A 57 -14.08 -16.81 13.66
C LYS A 57 -12.64 -16.36 13.43
N LEU A 58 -12.43 -15.05 13.29
CA LEU A 58 -11.09 -14.49 13.22
C LEU A 58 -10.31 -14.78 14.51
N SER A 59 -10.91 -14.56 15.66
CA SER A 59 -10.28 -14.80 16.98
C SER A 59 -9.89 -16.28 17.14
N GLU A 60 -10.71 -17.20 16.70
CA GLU A 60 -10.45 -18.64 16.75
C GLU A 60 -9.20 -19.02 15.94
N ILE A 61 -9.11 -18.58 14.68
CA ILE A 61 -8.01 -19.00 13.80
C ILE A 61 -6.67 -18.34 14.11
N ILE A 62 -6.67 -17.16 14.76
CA ILE A 62 -5.42 -16.49 15.16
C ILE A 62 -4.93 -16.92 16.54
N ALA A 63 -5.72 -17.63 17.34
CA ALA A 63 -5.45 -17.92 18.74
C ALA A 63 -4.07 -18.55 18.98
N ASP A 64 -3.67 -19.54 18.18
CA ASP A 64 -2.40 -20.27 18.29
C ASP A 64 -1.28 -19.72 17.38
N LYS A 65 -1.47 -18.57 16.75
CA LYS A 65 -0.49 -17.94 15.87
C LYS A 65 0.39 -16.96 16.64
N ASP A 66 1.63 -16.81 16.21
CA ASP A 66 2.60 -15.89 16.83
C ASP A 66 2.49 -14.48 16.26
N LEU A 67 2.18 -14.36 14.95
CA LEU A 67 2.11 -13.09 14.24
C LEU A 67 1.02 -13.13 13.16
N VAL A 68 0.34 -12.02 12.97
CA VAL A 68 -0.67 -11.83 11.93
C VAL A 68 -0.14 -10.90 10.85
N LEU A 69 -0.33 -11.26 9.58
CA LEU A 69 -0.09 -10.42 8.42
C LEU A 69 -1.44 -10.13 7.76
N ASN A 70 -1.91 -8.87 7.91
CA ASN A 70 -3.24 -8.47 7.46
C ASN A 70 -3.22 -7.95 6.02
N ALA A 71 -3.92 -8.66 5.13
CA ALA A 71 -4.14 -8.29 3.73
C ALA A 71 -5.63 -8.25 3.37
N MET A 72 -6.47 -7.91 4.35
CA MET A 72 -7.90 -7.73 4.15
C MET A 72 -8.20 -6.45 3.36
N PRO A 73 -9.33 -6.40 2.65
CA PRO A 73 -9.79 -5.17 2.01
C PRO A 73 -9.92 -4.01 3.00
N GLY A 74 -9.73 -2.77 2.54
CA GLY A 74 -9.71 -1.58 3.38
C GLY A 74 -10.92 -1.46 4.32
N PHE A 75 -12.13 -1.75 3.84
CA PHE A 75 -13.37 -1.67 4.64
C PHE A 75 -13.45 -2.69 5.81
N LEU A 76 -12.61 -3.72 5.82
CA LEU A 76 -12.46 -4.69 6.93
C LEU A 76 -11.18 -4.48 7.73
N GLY A 77 -10.22 -3.71 7.20
CA GLY A 77 -8.85 -3.61 7.71
C GLY A 77 -8.79 -3.17 9.16
N TYR A 78 -9.43 -2.06 9.49
CA TYR A 78 -9.43 -1.51 10.86
C TYR A 78 -10.00 -2.49 11.90
N GLN A 79 -11.16 -3.09 11.60
CA GLN A 79 -11.80 -4.04 12.52
C GLN A 79 -10.96 -5.32 12.68
N THR A 80 -10.32 -5.77 11.61
CA THR A 80 -9.38 -6.91 11.64
C THR A 80 -8.18 -6.60 12.52
N LEU A 81 -7.52 -5.45 12.33
CA LEU A 81 -6.40 -5.00 13.14
C LEU A 81 -6.78 -4.92 14.62
N LYS A 82 -7.91 -4.27 14.93
CA LYS A 82 -8.43 -4.15 16.29
C LYS A 82 -8.66 -5.52 16.93
N THR A 83 -9.31 -6.43 16.22
CA THR A 83 -9.59 -7.78 16.72
C THR A 83 -8.29 -8.54 17.01
N CYS A 84 -7.28 -8.44 16.14
CA CYS A 84 -5.97 -9.06 16.38
C CYS A 84 -5.31 -8.54 17.66
N LEU A 85 -5.30 -7.21 17.86
CA LEU A 85 -4.76 -6.59 19.06
C LEU A 85 -5.53 -7.01 20.33
N GLU A 86 -6.87 -7.02 20.29
CA GLU A 86 -7.71 -7.49 21.39
C GLU A 86 -7.38 -8.93 21.79
N ASN A 87 -6.99 -9.77 20.82
CA ASN A 87 -6.57 -11.16 21.02
C ASN A 87 -5.06 -11.33 21.33
N GLY A 88 -4.34 -10.25 21.63
CA GLY A 88 -2.94 -10.31 22.02
C GLY A 88 -1.99 -10.68 20.87
N LYS A 89 -2.32 -10.32 19.63
CA LYS A 89 -1.50 -10.62 18.45
C LYS A 89 -0.84 -9.37 17.91
N SER A 90 0.49 -9.42 17.71
CA SER A 90 1.21 -8.44 16.91
C SER A 90 0.81 -8.58 15.44
N VAL A 91 0.80 -7.44 14.72
CA VAL A 91 0.27 -7.39 13.35
C VAL A 91 1.22 -6.61 12.44
N VAL A 92 1.42 -7.08 11.22
CA VAL A 92 1.89 -6.28 10.10
C VAL A 92 0.71 -6.12 9.15
N ASP A 93 0.32 -4.87 8.85
CA ASP A 93 -0.93 -4.55 8.18
C ASP A 93 -0.68 -3.76 6.89
N ILE A 94 -1.25 -4.23 5.79
CA ILE A 94 -1.23 -3.53 4.50
C ILE A 94 -2.60 -2.97 4.09
N ALA A 95 -3.64 -3.19 4.90
CA ALA A 95 -4.99 -2.75 4.57
C ALA A 95 -5.09 -1.22 4.57
N PHE A 96 -5.66 -0.67 3.50
CA PHE A 96 -5.83 0.77 3.31
C PHE A 96 -7.21 1.22 3.81
N PHE A 97 -7.38 1.32 5.14
CA PHE A 97 -8.65 1.69 5.76
C PHE A 97 -8.74 3.21 6.02
N PRO A 98 -9.97 3.79 6.06
CA PRO A 98 -10.17 5.24 6.23
C PRO A 98 -9.97 5.73 7.67
N GLU A 99 -10.08 4.85 8.66
CA GLU A 99 -9.98 5.21 10.08
C GLU A 99 -8.55 5.64 10.45
N ASP A 100 -8.43 6.44 11.54
CA ASP A 100 -7.13 6.81 12.11
C ASP A 100 -6.51 5.60 12.84
N PRO A 101 -5.41 5.02 12.32
CA PRO A 101 -4.78 3.87 12.97
C PRO A 101 -4.25 4.19 14.37
N PHE A 102 -3.88 5.44 14.66
CA PHE A 102 -3.36 5.83 15.98
C PHE A 102 -4.37 5.68 17.12
N SER A 103 -5.68 5.57 16.82
CA SER A 103 -6.71 5.26 17.81
C SER A 103 -6.48 3.90 18.50
N LEU A 104 -5.71 2.98 17.88
CA LEU A 104 -5.37 1.66 18.41
C LEU A 104 -4.03 1.62 19.15
N ASN A 105 -3.29 2.74 19.20
CA ASN A 105 -1.95 2.78 19.80
C ASN A 105 -1.95 2.37 21.28
N ASN A 106 -2.86 2.92 22.08
CA ASN A 106 -2.94 2.62 23.51
C ASN A 106 -3.23 1.12 23.74
N LEU A 107 -4.17 0.56 22.98
CA LEU A 107 -4.48 -0.87 23.06
C LEU A 107 -3.23 -1.75 22.75
N ALA A 108 -2.47 -1.38 21.73
CA ALA A 108 -1.25 -2.12 21.38
C ALA A 108 -0.17 -1.97 22.47
N GLN A 109 0.01 -0.77 23.03
CA GLN A 109 0.99 -0.51 24.10
C GLN A 109 0.66 -1.25 25.39
N GLU A 110 -0.59 -1.17 25.85
CA GLU A 110 -1.07 -1.83 27.08
C GLU A 110 -0.89 -3.35 27.03
N LYS A 111 -1.02 -3.92 25.84
CA LYS A 111 -0.80 -5.37 25.61
C LYS A 111 0.65 -5.74 25.26
N GLY A 112 1.56 -4.78 25.20
CA GLY A 112 2.96 -5.00 24.82
C GLY A 112 3.13 -5.53 23.37
N LEU A 113 2.21 -5.18 22.48
CA LEU A 113 2.18 -5.65 21.09
C LEU A 113 2.81 -4.64 20.15
N THR A 114 3.23 -5.12 18.97
CA THR A 114 3.67 -4.31 17.85
C THR A 114 2.65 -4.40 16.72
N ALA A 115 2.14 -3.26 16.27
CA ALA A 115 1.24 -3.14 15.13
C ALA A 115 1.88 -2.22 14.08
N VAL A 116 2.49 -2.80 13.03
CA VAL A 116 3.01 -2.04 11.91
C VAL A 116 1.88 -1.87 10.89
N VAL A 117 1.46 -0.64 10.65
CA VAL A 117 0.33 -0.31 9.75
C VAL A 117 0.82 0.32 8.45
N ASP A 118 -0.07 0.44 7.46
CA ASP A 118 0.25 1.04 6.16
C ASP A 118 1.55 0.46 5.53
N CYS A 119 1.80 -0.83 5.72
CA CYS A 119 3.10 -1.48 5.43
C CYS A 119 3.19 -2.04 4.00
N GLY A 120 2.74 -1.27 3.01
CA GLY A 120 2.79 -1.62 1.59
C GLY A 120 3.94 -0.97 0.82
N VAL A 121 3.72 -0.72 -0.47
CA VAL A 121 4.66 0.05 -1.30
C VAL A 121 4.45 1.56 -1.09
N ALA A 122 3.21 2.03 -1.18
CA ALA A 122 2.76 3.39 -0.88
C ALA A 122 1.26 3.38 -0.52
N PRO A 123 0.94 3.63 0.74
CA PRO A 123 1.83 3.87 1.87
C PRO A 123 2.72 2.67 2.23
N GLY A 124 3.89 2.95 2.84
CA GLY A 124 4.80 1.90 3.31
C GLY A 124 6.26 2.19 2.93
N LEU A 125 6.77 1.53 1.91
CA LEU A 125 8.15 1.72 1.43
C LEU A 125 8.43 3.20 1.07
N SER A 126 7.46 3.89 0.45
CA SER A 126 7.53 5.32 0.16
C SER A 126 7.76 6.17 1.42
N HIS A 127 7.08 5.84 2.50
CA HIS A 127 7.19 6.52 3.80
C HIS A 127 8.53 6.25 4.48
N MET A 128 9.00 4.98 4.40
CA MET A 128 10.33 4.62 4.88
C MET A 128 11.42 5.39 4.13
N LEU A 129 11.33 5.46 2.79
CA LEU A 129 12.26 6.22 1.96
C LEU A 129 12.22 7.72 2.22
N ALA A 130 11.03 8.28 2.47
CA ALA A 130 10.89 9.69 2.83
C ALA A 130 11.69 10.03 4.08
N THR A 131 11.53 9.27 5.15
CA THR A 131 12.25 9.52 6.41
C THR A 131 13.71 9.11 6.36
N TYR A 132 14.05 8.07 5.62
CA TYR A 132 15.44 7.74 5.32
C TYR A 132 16.13 8.89 4.58
N GLY A 133 15.49 9.45 3.55
CA GLY A 133 16.02 10.64 2.85
C GLY A 133 16.17 11.84 3.76
N LEU A 134 15.15 12.15 4.55
CA LEU A 134 15.20 13.25 5.53
C LEU A 134 16.34 13.11 6.54
N SER A 135 16.71 11.89 6.92
CA SER A 135 17.81 11.66 7.87
C SER A 135 19.20 12.02 7.30
N HIS A 136 19.30 12.28 5.99
CA HIS A 136 20.53 12.70 5.31
C HIS A 136 20.60 14.21 5.08
N LEU A 137 19.60 14.98 5.52
CA LEU A 137 19.51 16.41 5.41
C LEU A 137 19.63 17.06 6.80
N ASP A 138 20.22 18.25 6.86
CA ASP A 138 20.26 19.05 8.09
C ASP A 138 18.88 19.64 8.39
N ARG A 139 18.14 20.01 7.33
CA ARG A 139 16.76 20.52 7.40
C ARG A 139 15.96 20.07 6.18
N GLY A 140 14.86 19.35 6.43
CA GLY A 140 13.89 19.02 5.38
C GLY A 140 12.96 20.18 5.05
N GLU A 141 12.62 20.36 3.77
CA GLU A 141 11.74 21.43 3.29
C GLU A 141 10.52 20.87 2.54
N SER A 142 10.71 19.85 1.72
CA SER A 142 9.59 19.28 0.97
C SER A 142 9.70 17.79 0.75
N LEU A 143 8.53 17.17 0.60
CA LEU A 143 8.36 15.76 0.24
C LEU A 143 7.33 15.65 -0.88
N THR A 144 7.71 14.99 -1.97
CA THR A 144 6.76 14.59 -3.02
C THR A 144 6.88 13.10 -3.27
N ILE A 145 5.76 12.39 -3.21
CA ILE A 145 5.67 10.97 -3.51
C ILE A 145 4.84 10.81 -4.78
N TYR A 146 5.37 10.10 -5.77
CA TYR A 146 4.65 9.63 -6.94
C TYR A 146 4.62 8.12 -6.89
N VAL A 147 3.45 7.52 -7.10
CA VAL A 147 3.30 6.06 -7.14
C VAL A 147 2.24 5.66 -8.15
N GLY A 148 2.47 4.56 -8.85
CA GLY A 148 1.48 3.99 -9.77
C GLY A 148 1.70 2.50 -9.98
N GLY A 149 0.58 1.76 -9.96
CA GLY A 149 0.52 0.41 -10.50
C GLY A 149 -0.17 0.47 -11.86
N LEU A 150 0.42 -0.09 -12.89
CA LEU A 150 0.00 0.08 -14.27
C LEU A 150 0.03 -1.26 -15.01
N PRO A 151 -0.87 -1.52 -15.96
CA PRO A 151 -0.70 -2.62 -16.90
C PRO A 151 0.49 -2.32 -17.83
N VAL A 152 1.25 -3.35 -18.19
CA VAL A 152 2.34 -3.21 -19.18
C VAL A 152 1.78 -2.79 -20.55
N VAL A 153 0.61 -3.33 -20.91
CA VAL A 153 -0.05 -3.02 -22.19
C VAL A 153 -1.20 -2.06 -21.93
N ARG A 154 -1.13 -0.88 -22.57
CA ARG A 154 -2.22 0.10 -22.54
C ARG A 154 -3.40 -0.41 -23.33
N GLN A 155 -4.60 -0.40 -22.73
CA GLN A 155 -5.81 -0.89 -23.38
C GLN A 155 -6.91 0.17 -23.34
N TRP A 156 -7.46 0.47 -24.52
CA TRP A 156 -8.68 1.28 -24.64
C TRP A 156 -9.86 0.59 -23.94
N PRO A 157 -10.79 1.30 -23.27
CA PRO A 157 -10.92 2.77 -23.24
C PRO A 157 -10.18 3.44 -22.07
N PHE A 158 -9.76 2.73 -21.04
CA PHE A 158 -9.32 3.33 -19.78
C PHE A 158 -7.81 3.50 -19.65
N GLU A 159 -7.00 2.90 -20.52
CA GLU A 159 -5.53 2.92 -20.44
C GLU A 159 -5.01 2.39 -19.09
N TYR A 160 -5.83 1.62 -18.37
CA TYR A 160 -5.56 1.20 -17.01
C TYR A 160 -6.18 -0.16 -16.72
N LYS A 161 -5.50 -0.94 -15.88
CA LYS A 161 -6.00 -2.14 -15.22
C LYS A 161 -5.64 -2.05 -13.74
N ALA A 162 -6.58 -2.39 -12.88
CA ALA A 162 -6.36 -2.42 -11.45
C ALA A 162 -5.46 -3.59 -11.07
N VAL A 163 -4.37 -3.28 -10.43
CA VAL A 163 -3.36 -4.25 -9.94
C VAL A 163 -3.58 -4.60 -8.46
N PHE A 164 -4.64 -4.07 -7.88
CA PHE A 164 -5.15 -4.34 -6.54
C PHE A 164 -6.69 -4.31 -6.56
N SER A 165 -7.35 -4.15 -5.40
CA SER A 165 -8.82 -4.13 -5.31
C SER A 165 -9.43 -3.02 -6.17
N PRO A 166 -10.28 -3.32 -7.16
CA PRO A 166 -10.94 -2.29 -7.97
C PRO A 166 -11.82 -1.33 -7.17
N ALA A 167 -12.36 -1.75 -6.03
CA ALA A 167 -13.12 -0.87 -5.14
C ALA A 167 -12.22 0.21 -4.52
N ASP A 168 -11.01 -0.17 -4.09
CA ASP A 168 -10.03 0.76 -3.53
C ASP A 168 -9.51 1.74 -4.60
N VAL A 169 -9.47 1.32 -5.88
CA VAL A 169 -9.13 2.21 -7.01
C VAL A 169 -10.16 3.35 -7.14
N ILE A 170 -11.45 3.08 -6.99
CA ILE A 170 -12.48 4.12 -7.09
C ILE A 170 -12.37 5.11 -5.92
N GLU A 171 -12.00 4.64 -4.74
CA GLU A 171 -11.73 5.50 -3.58
C GLU A 171 -10.62 6.53 -3.86
N GLU A 172 -9.58 6.17 -4.63
CA GLU A 172 -8.53 7.11 -5.04
C GLU A 172 -9.06 8.29 -5.89
N TYR A 173 -10.20 8.11 -6.58
CA TYR A 173 -10.76 9.14 -7.47
C TYR A 173 -11.81 10.02 -6.81
N VAL A 174 -12.31 9.65 -5.63
CA VAL A 174 -13.37 10.39 -4.91
C VAL A 174 -12.89 10.99 -3.60
N ARG A 175 -11.98 10.32 -2.87
CA ARG A 175 -11.49 10.79 -1.58
C ARG A 175 -10.64 12.05 -1.76
N PRO A 176 -10.98 13.17 -1.09
CA PRO A 176 -10.14 14.37 -1.13
C PRO A 176 -8.72 14.11 -0.64
N ALA A 177 -7.74 14.58 -1.40
CA ALA A 177 -6.34 14.48 -1.06
C ALA A 177 -5.96 15.48 0.04
N ARG A 178 -5.40 15.01 1.13
CA ARG A 178 -4.83 15.84 2.19
C ARG A 178 -3.35 16.03 1.95
N LEU A 179 -2.91 17.27 1.97
CA LEU A 179 -1.49 17.65 1.76
C LEU A 179 -1.08 18.75 2.73
N LYS A 180 0.21 19.04 2.80
CA LYS A 180 0.74 20.25 3.46
C LYS A 180 1.25 21.22 2.41
N GLU A 181 0.85 22.49 2.53
CA GLU A 181 1.33 23.61 1.71
C GLU A 181 1.71 24.79 2.62
N ASN A 182 2.93 25.25 2.54
CA ASN A 182 3.45 26.33 3.40
C ASN A 182 3.17 26.09 4.90
N GLY A 183 3.38 24.88 5.37
CA GLY A 183 3.15 24.46 6.76
C GLY A 183 1.69 24.24 7.17
N ARG A 184 0.73 24.42 6.26
CA ARG A 184 -0.71 24.26 6.55
C ARG A 184 -1.25 22.99 5.94
N LEU A 185 -2.06 22.29 6.72
CA LEU A 185 -2.84 21.15 6.18
C LEU A 185 -3.94 21.72 5.26
N VAL A 186 -3.95 21.27 4.02
CA VAL A 186 -4.95 21.62 3.01
C VAL A 186 -5.59 20.36 2.43
N SER A 187 -6.80 20.51 1.91
CA SER A 187 -7.52 19.46 1.20
C SER A 187 -7.73 19.89 -0.25
N ARG A 188 -7.43 19.00 -1.18
CA ARG A 188 -7.63 19.20 -2.62
C ARG A 188 -8.58 18.12 -3.15
N PRO A 189 -9.37 18.38 -4.17
CA PRO A 189 -10.14 17.32 -4.82
C PRO A 189 -9.19 16.23 -5.33
N ALA A 190 -9.60 14.97 -5.24
CA ALA A 190 -8.91 13.90 -5.95
C ALA A 190 -8.84 14.22 -7.45
N LEU A 191 -7.89 13.65 -8.18
CA LEU A 191 -7.67 13.91 -9.60
C LEU A 191 -7.28 15.37 -9.95
N SER A 192 -7.03 16.24 -8.95
CA SER A 192 -6.64 17.64 -9.18
C SER A 192 -5.13 17.77 -9.48
N GLU A 193 -4.76 18.97 -9.94
CA GLU A 193 -3.38 19.38 -10.20
C GLU A 193 -2.56 18.37 -11.03
N PRO A 194 -3.05 18.04 -12.25
CA PRO A 194 -2.33 17.10 -13.10
C PRO A 194 -0.99 17.67 -13.55
N GLU A 195 0.01 16.79 -13.64
CA GLU A 195 1.31 17.10 -14.20
C GLU A 195 1.88 15.90 -14.94
N LEU A 196 2.74 16.15 -15.92
CA LEU A 196 3.43 15.09 -16.64
C LEU A 196 4.77 14.79 -15.95
N VAL A 197 5.04 13.52 -15.75
CA VAL A 197 6.25 13.02 -15.07
C VAL A 197 6.96 12.04 -15.97
N GLU A 198 8.23 12.32 -16.29
CA GLU A 198 9.08 11.38 -17.00
C GLU A 198 9.59 10.30 -16.06
N VAL A 199 9.48 9.05 -16.51
CA VAL A 199 9.96 7.85 -15.81
C VAL A 199 10.95 7.12 -16.70
N GLU A 200 12.18 7.00 -16.22
CA GLU A 200 13.24 6.30 -16.93
C GLU A 200 12.84 4.85 -17.26
N GLY A 201 12.95 4.45 -18.52
CA GLY A 201 12.61 3.11 -18.97
C GLY A 201 11.10 2.82 -19.15
N LEU A 202 10.24 3.85 -19.00
CA LEU A 202 8.79 3.75 -19.22
C LEU A 202 8.22 4.87 -20.08
N GLY A 203 8.76 6.09 -19.98
CA GLY A 203 8.26 7.28 -20.67
C GLY A 203 7.38 8.15 -19.79
N THR A 204 6.54 8.98 -20.41
CA THR A 204 5.72 9.98 -19.73
C THR A 204 4.48 9.37 -19.08
N LEU A 205 4.28 9.67 -17.80
CA LEU A 205 3.05 9.38 -17.05
C LEU A 205 2.35 10.68 -16.65
N GLU A 206 1.06 10.61 -16.33
CA GLU A 206 0.27 11.70 -15.75
C GLU A 206 0.10 11.45 -14.26
N ALA A 207 0.55 12.42 -13.44
CA ALA A 207 0.39 12.42 -12.00
C ALA A 207 -0.78 13.32 -11.59
N PHE A 208 -1.50 12.97 -10.52
CA PHE A 208 -2.58 13.77 -9.94
C PHE A 208 -2.71 13.51 -8.45
N ASN A 209 -3.26 14.47 -7.70
CA ASN A 209 -3.39 14.38 -6.25
C ASN A 209 -4.28 13.22 -5.81
N THR A 210 -3.77 12.45 -4.82
CA THR A 210 -4.46 11.38 -4.09
C THR A 210 -4.13 11.43 -2.60
N ASP A 211 -4.91 10.74 -1.74
CA ASP A 211 -4.79 10.80 -0.28
C ASP A 211 -3.82 9.74 0.28
N GLY A 212 -2.56 9.76 -0.18
CA GLY A 212 -1.56 8.75 0.17
C GLY A 212 -0.56 9.14 1.25
N LEU A 213 -0.53 10.39 1.71
CA LEU A 213 0.40 10.81 2.78
C LEU A 213 0.09 10.18 4.15
N ARG A 214 -1.17 9.88 4.43
CA ARG A 214 -1.60 9.10 5.60
C ARG A 214 -0.96 9.56 6.91
N THR A 215 -0.20 8.65 7.53
CA THR A 215 0.48 8.88 8.82
C THR A 215 1.55 9.97 8.76
N LEU A 216 2.18 10.20 7.60
CA LEU A 216 3.16 11.27 7.41
C LEU A 216 2.63 12.66 7.77
N LEU A 217 1.35 12.94 7.52
CA LEU A 217 0.73 14.23 7.87
C LEU A 217 0.77 14.54 9.37
N ARG A 218 0.83 13.50 10.20
CA ARG A 218 0.88 13.60 11.66
C ARG A 218 2.29 13.47 12.22
N THR A 219 3.15 12.72 11.56
CA THR A 219 4.46 12.29 12.10
C THR A 219 5.63 13.08 11.57
N LEU A 220 5.43 13.86 10.48
CA LEU A 220 6.44 14.75 9.90
C LEU A 220 6.04 16.21 9.98
N ASP A 221 7.00 17.02 10.36
CA ASP A 221 6.87 18.48 10.34
C ASP A 221 7.67 19.08 9.19
N LEU A 222 7.13 18.94 7.97
CA LEU A 222 7.63 19.58 6.76
C LEU A 222 6.63 20.64 6.30
N PRO A 223 7.09 21.76 5.73
CA PRO A 223 6.20 22.79 5.21
C PRO A 223 5.40 22.31 3.99
N ASP A 224 6.00 21.50 3.12
CA ASP A 224 5.37 21.05 1.88
C ASP A 224 5.42 19.53 1.74
N MET A 225 4.26 18.89 1.67
CA MET A 225 4.16 17.46 1.46
C MET A 225 2.98 17.14 0.54
N LYS A 226 3.21 16.32 -0.47
CA LYS A 226 2.16 15.80 -1.35
C LYS A 226 2.43 14.38 -1.81
N GLU A 227 1.35 13.66 -2.10
CA GLU A 227 1.37 12.38 -2.78
C GLU A 227 0.50 12.47 -4.02
N LYS A 228 0.96 11.88 -5.11
CA LYS A 228 0.26 11.83 -6.38
C LYS A 228 0.29 10.43 -6.98
N THR A 229 -0.85 9.99 -7.45
CA THR A 229 -0.97 8.75 -8.21
C THR A 229 -0.54 8.96 -9.65
N LEU A 230 0.23 8.00 -10.18
CA LEU A 230 0.67 7.96 -11.58
C LEU A 230 -0.25 7.06 -12.41
N ARG A 231 -0.65 7.53 -13.59
CA ARG A 231 -1.38 6.74 -14.59
C ARG A 231 -0.85 7.08 -16.00
N TYR A 232 -1.18 6.27 -16.98
CA TYR A 232 -0.95 6.65 -18.37
C TYR A 232 -1.79 7.88 -18.72
N PRO A 233 -1.25 8.83 -19.53
CA PRO A 233 -1.98 10.01 -19.94
C PRO A 233 -3.34 9.69 -20.57
N GLY A 234 -4.36 10.48 -20.20
CA GLY A 234 -5.75 10.33 -20.64
C GLY A 234 -6.62 9.42 -19.77
N HIS A 235 -6.06 8.67 -18.81
CA HIS A 235 -6.86 7.92 -17.82
C HIS A 235 -7.61 8.85 -16.87
N ARG A 236 -6.85 9.80 -16.29
CA ARG A 236 -7.39 10.76 -15.32
C ARG A 236 -8.62 11.51 -15.84
N GLU A 237 -8.57 12.00 -17.08
CA GLU A 237 -9.68 12.75 -17.68
C GLU A 237 -10.95 11.91 -17.76
N LYS A 238 -10.84 10.64 -18.14
CA LYS A 238 -11.97 9.71 -18.20
C LYS A 238 -12.60 9.48 -16.82
N MET A 239 -11.76 9.31 -15.78
CA MET A 239 -12.24 9.16 -14.41
C MET A 239 -12.86 10.44 -13.88
N LEU A 240 -12.31 11.60 -14.23
CA LEU A 240 -12.87 12.90 -13.87
C LEU A 240 -14.27 13.09 -14.48
N ILE A 241 -14.44 12.78 -15.75
CA ILE A 241 -15.75 12.84 -16.42
C ILE A 241 -16.77 11.94 -15.71
N LEU A 242 -16.41 10.71 -15.39
CA LEU A 242 -17.30 9.78 -14.67
C LEU A 242 -17.66 10.31 -13.28
N ARG A 243 -16.71 10.89 -12.56
CA ARG A 243 -16.95 11.48 -11.25
C ARG A 243 -17.88 12.67 -11.32
N GLU A 244 -17.60 13.65 -12.19
CA GLU A 244 -18.39 14.86 -12.33
C GLU A 244 -19.81 14.57 -12.86
N ALA A 245 -19.98 13.52 -13.66
CA ALA A 245 -21.28 13.03 -14.09
C ALA A 245 -22.05 12.24 -13.01
N GLY A 246 -21.46 12.04 -11.80
CA GLY A 246 -22.12 11.40 -10.67
C GLY A 246 -22.05 9.87 -10.66
N PHE A 247 -21.30 9.23 -11.56
CA PHE A 247 -21.19 7.76 -11.61
C PHE A 247 -20.52 7.15 -10.36
N PHE A 248 -19.72 7.92 -9.64
CA PHE A 248 -19.08 7.48 -8.39
C PHE A 248 -19.82 7.94 -7.14
N SER A 249 -21.04 8.49 -7.26
CA SER A 249 -21.84 8.91 -6.12
C SER A 249 -22.35 7.71 -5.31
N SER A 250 -22.22 7.81 -3.98
CA SER A 250 -22.85 6.89 -3.02
C SER A 250 -24.28 7.29 -2.67
N GLU A 251 -24.74 8.50 -3.08
CA GLU A 251 -26.11 8.96 -2.88
C GLU A 251 -27.05 8.22 -3.82
N PRO A 252 -28.08 7.53 -3.27
CA PRO A 252 -29.01 6.78 -4.10
C PRO A 252 -29.83 7.67 -5.02
N VAL A 253 -29.95 7.26 -6.28
CA VAL A 253 -30.89 7.85 -7.25
C VAL A 253 -32.08 6.93 -7.45
N GLU A 254 -33.26 7.51 -7.71
CA GLU A 254 -34.47 6.75 -8.02
C GLU A 254 -34.52 6.42 -9.52
N LEU A 255 -34.66 5.14 -9.83
CA LEU A 255 -34.83 4.64 -11.20
C LEU A 255 -35.92 3.56 -11.22
N ASN A 256 -37.02 3.86 -11.92
CA ASN A 256 -38.17 2.94 -12.03
C ASN A 256 -38.69 2.42 -10.67
N GLY A 257 -38.76 3.30 -9.67
CA GLY A 257 -39.22 2.96 -8.31
C GLY A 257 -38.21 2.19 -7.45
N GLN A 258 -36.97 2.03 -7.92
CA GLN A 258 -35.87 1.41 -7.15
C GLN A 258 -34.82 2.48 -6.81
N ARG A 259 -34.29 2.40 -5.58
CA ARG A 259 -33.16 3.24 -5.14
C ARG A 259 -31.86 2.54 -5.45
N ILE A 260 -31.07 3.10 -6.35
CA ILE A 260 -29.80 2.55 -6.82
C ILE A 260 -28.68 3.53 -6.47
N LYS A 261 -27.59 3.06 -5.87
CA LYS A 261 -26.38 3.86 -5.73
C LYS A 261 -25.58 3.81 -7.02
N PRO A 262 -25.32 4.96 -7.67
CA PRO A 262 -24.58 4.98 -8.94
C PRO A 262 -23.23 4.26 -8.86
N VAL A 263 -22.47 4.43 -7.76
CA VAL A 263 -21.16 3.78 -7.55
C VAL A 263 -21.25 2.26 -7.58
N GLU A 264 -22.30 1.64 -7.03
CA GLU A 264 -22.44 0.18 -7.02
C GLU A 264 -22.64 -0.37 -8.43
N PHE A 265 -23.50 0.29 -9.23
CA PHE A 265 -23.71 -0.07 -10.63
C PHE A 265 -22.45 0.17 -11.47
N THR A 266 -21.80 1.32 -11.30
CA THR A 266 -20.58 1.68 -12.01
C THR A 266 -19.46 0.69 -11.71
N ASN A 267 -19.26 0.33 -10.44
CA ASN A 267 -18.29 -0.69 -10.04
C ASN A 267 -18.55 -2.03 -10.76
N ARG A 268 -19.81 -2.46 -10.84
CA ARG A 268 -20.16 -3.70 -11.53
C ARG A 268 -19.75 -3.71 -13.00
N LEU A 269 -19.88 -2.56 -13.68
CA LEU A 269 -19.47 -2.40 -15.08
C LEU A 269 -17.95 -2.27 -15.22
N LEU A 270 -17.33 -1.40 -14.41
CA LEU A 270 -15.91 -1.09 -14.53
C LEU A 270 -15.01 -2.25 -14.11
N PHE A 271 -15.37 -3.02 -13.07
CA PHE A 271 -14.52 -4.10 -12.56
C PHE A 271 -14.18 -5.12 -13.64
N SER A 272 -15.14 -5.49 -14.49
CA SER A 272 -14.88 -6.41 -15.60
C SER A 272 -13.88 -5.86 -16.64
N LYS A 273 -13.75 -4.54 -16.73
CA LYS A 273 -12.85 -3.85 -17.66
C LYS A 273 -11.51 -3.48 -17.03
N LEU A 274 -11.51 -3.19 -15.74
CA LEU A 274 -10.32 -2.76 -15.00
C LEU A 274 -9.56 -3.91 -14.33
N THR A 275 -10.13 -5.09 -14.18
CA THR A 275 -9.41 -6.23 -13.60
C THR A 275 -8.40 -6.79 -14.60
N LEU A 276 -7.18 -7.09 -14.15
CA LEU A 276 -6.18 -7.81 -14.93
C LEU A 276 -6.69 -9.20 -15.29
N GLY A 277 -6.62 -9.54 -16.57
CA GLY A 277 -6.94 -10.86 -17.08
C GLY A 277 -5.81 -11.86 -16.90
N PRO A 278 -6.07 -13.16 -17.17
CA PRO A 278 -5.03 -14.18 -17.16
C PRO A 278 -3.89 -13.84 -18.14
N GLY A 279 -2.65 -13.86 -17.64
CA GLY A 279 -1.46 -13.57 -18.44
C GLY A 279 -1.20 -12.07 -18.73
N GLU A 280 -2.05 -11.16 -18.25
CA GLU A 280 -1.75 -9.73 -18.30
C GLU A 280 -0.71 -9.37 -17.23
N GLU A 281 0.30 -8.62 -17.64
CA GLU A 281 1.43 -8.22 -16.80
C GLU A 281 1.25 -6.78 -16.31
N ASP A 282 1.74 -6.50 -15.12
CA ASP A 282 1.77 -5.17 -14.52
C ASP A 282 3.20 -4.67 -14.26
N LEU A 283 3.27 -3.40 -13.94
CA LEU A 283 4.47 -2.75 -13.42
C LEU A 283 4.08 -1.81 -12.27
N THR A 284 5.06 -1.55 -11.41
CA THR A 284 4.96 -0.58 -10.32
C THR A 284 6.02 0.48 -10.48
N VAL A 285 5.59 1.73 -10.45
CA VAL A 285 6.46 2.90 -10.47
C VAL A 285 6.32 3.63 -9.15
N MET A 286 7.43 4.01 -8.56
CA MET A 286 7.45 4.92 -7.41
C MET A 286 8.63 5.88 -7.54
N LYS A 287 8.39 7.15 -7.18
CA LYS A 287 9.43 8.16 -7.09
C LYS A 287 9.18 8.99 -5.83
N VAL A 288 10.15 8.98 -4.93
CA VAL A 288 10.12 9.75 -3.69
C VAL A 288 11.16 10.84 -3.79
N LEU A 289 10.73 12.09 -3.72
CA LEU A 289 11.60 13.27 -3.76
C LEU A 289 11.58 13.94 -2.39
N VAL A 290 12.76 14.06 -1.81
CA VAL A 290 12.97 14.79 -0.54
C VAL A 290 13.90 15.94 -0.83
N ALA A 291 13.49 17.16 -0.54
CA ALA A 291 14.35 18.34 -0.71
C ALA A 291 14.53 19.08 0.60
N GLY A 292 15.66 19.75 0.70
CA GLY A 292 16.04 20.54 1.87
C GLY A 292 17.49 20.96 1.84
N GLU A 293 18.02 21.31 3.00
CA GLU A 293 19.38 21.81 3.17
C GLU A 293 20.31 20.73 3.70
N LYS A 294 21.52 20.65 3.13
CA LYS A 294 22.63 19.85 3.62
C LYS A 294 23.94 20.65 3.48
N GLU A 295 24.65 20.83 4.56
CA GLU A 295 25.93 21.56 4.61
C GLU A 295 25.82 22.97 3.96
N GLY A 296 24.71 23.68 4.24
CA GLY A 296 24.43 25.02 3.71
C GLY A 296 24.05 25.05 2.23
N ARG A 297 23.80 23.93 1.57
CA ARG A 297 23.39 23.83 0.16
C ARG A 297 22.00 23.23 0.03
N GLN A 298 21.25 23.69 -0.95
CA GLN A 298 19.99 23.08 -1.33
C GLN A 298 20.23 21.75 -2.04
N VAL A 299 19.60 20.71 -1.57
CA VAL A 299 19.77 19.33 -2.06
C VAL A 299 18.42 18.69 -2.30
N ARG A 300 18.32 17.93 -3.39
CA ARG A 300 17.22 17.00 -3.67
C ARG A 300 17.73 15.58 -3.68
N LEU A 301 17.13 14.74 -2.85
CA LEU A 301 17.32 13.29 -2.87
C LEU A 301 16.13 12.67 -3.59
N THR A 302 16.42 11.80 -4.55
CA THR A 302 15.39 11.10 -5.33
C THR A 302 15.60 9.60 -5.20
N TYR A 303 14.53 8.89 -4.85
CA TYR A 303 14.48 7.42 -4.81
C TYR A 303 13.50 6.95 -5.86
N GLU A 304 13.95 6.10 -6.77
CA GLU A 304 13.14 5.62 -7.90
C GLU A 304 13.06 4.10 -7.92
N LEU A 305 11.85 3.61 -8.12
CA LEU A 305 11.54 2.20 -8.29
C LEU A 305 10.74 2.02 -9.58
N LEU A 306 11.20 1.12 -10.43
CA LEU A 306 10.45 0.57 -11.55
C LEU A 306 10.55 -0.95 -11.47
N ASP A 307 9.52 -1.60 -10.92
CA ASP A 307 9.40 -3.06 -10.87
C ASP A 307 8.40 -3.55 -11.91
N ARG A 308 8.58 -4.78 -12.36
CA ARG A 308 7.73 -5.41 -13.38
C ARG A 308 7.25 -6.77 -12.92
N TYR A 309 6.18 -7.25 -13.54
CA TYR A 309 5.70 -8.61 -13.36
C TYR A 309 6.85 -9.62 -13.44
N ASP A 310 6.94 -10.49 -12.46
CA ASP A 310 7.96 -11.53 -12.43
C ASP A 310 7.45 -12.79 -13.13
N ARG A 311 7.92 -12.99 -14.35
CA ARG A 311 7.54 -14.14 -15.19
C ARG A 311 7.98 -15.48 -14.61
N GLN A 312 9.04 -15.51 -13.79
CA GLN A 312 9.55 -16.74 -13.20
C GLN A 312 8.61 -17.25 -12.09
N SER A 313 8.18 -16.36 -11.21
CA SER A 313 7.27 -16.70 -10.11
C SER A 313 5.79 -16.59 -10.48
N GLY A 314 5.46 -15.91 -11.58
CA GLY A 314 4.09 -15.58 -11.95
C GLY A 314 3.41 -14.60 -10.98
N ILE A 315 4.20 -13.72 -10.34
CA ILE A 315 3.69 -12.76 -9.35
C ILE A 315 3.73 -11.34 -9.93
N HIS A 316 2.60 -10.65 -9.79
CA HIS A 316 2.44 -9.26 -10.23
C HIS A 316 3.35 -8.31 -9.44
N SER A 317 3.83 -7.28 -10.13
CA SER A 317 4.74 -6.28 -9.58
C SER A 317 4.16 -5.59 -8.35
N MET A 318 2.90 -5.13 -8.41
CA MET A 318 2.25 -4.49 -7.26
C MET A 318 2.14 -5.44 -6.07
N ALA A 319 1.85 -6.71 -6.31
CA ALA A 319 1.78 -7.73 -5.26
C ALA A 319 3.16 -8.01 -4.63
N ARG A 320 4.22 -7.97 -5.42
CA ARG A 320 5.62 -8.12 -4.94
C ARG A 320 6.04 -6.91 -4.13
N THR A 321 5.95 -5.73 -4.71
CA THR A 321 6.44 -4.48 -4.07
C THR A 321 5.69 -4.17 -2.78
N THR A 322 4.38 -4.38 -2.74
CA THR A 322 3.56 -4.25 -1.53
C THR A 322 3.82 -5.39 -0.55
N GLY A 323 3.67 -6.63 -1.02
CA GLY A 323 3.72 -7.80 -0.14
C GLY A 323 5.10 -8.06 0.43
N TYR A 324 6.16 -7.88 -0.37
CA TYR A 324 7.51 -8.16 0.10
C TYR A 324 8.02 -7.08 1.06
N THR A 325 7.55 -5.84 0.95
CA THR A 325 7.79 -4.83 1.99
C THR A 325 7.26 -5.33 3.34
N ALA A 326 6.01 -5.79 3.39
CA ALA A 326 5.40 -6.31 4.61
C ALA A 326 6.10 -7.58 5.12
N THR A 327 6.47 -8.52 4.24
CA THR A 327 7.16 -9.75 4.66
C THR A 327 8.58 -9.49 5.17
N MET A 328 9.26 -8.44 4.69
CA MET A 328 10.54 -8.02 5.26
C MET A 328 10.38 -7.43 6.66
N VAL A 329 9.28 -6.71 6.93
CA VAL A 329 8.95 -6.25 8.30
C VAL A 329 8.63 -7.44 9.22
N VAL A 330 7.91 -8.46 8.75
CA VAL A 330 7.71 -9.72 9.49
C VAL A 330 9.05 -10.35 9.87
N ARG A 331 10.02 -10.40 8.95
CA ARG A 331 11.37 -10.91 9.21
C ARG A 331 12.16 -10.05 10.19
N ALA A 332 12.01 -8.72 10.12
CA ALA A 332 12.63 -7.82 11.08
C ALA A 332 12.09 -8.05 12.51
N LEU A 333 10.78 -8.26 12.64
CA LEU A 333 10.14 -8.63 13.92
C LEU A 333 10.62 -9.99 14.42
N SER A 334 10.64 -11.01 13.57
CA SER A 334 11.04 -12.38 13.96
C SER A 334 12.50 -12.47 14.41
N ARG A 335 13.35 -11.60 13.87
CA ARG A 335 14.80 -11.53 14.21
C ARG A 335 15.12 -10.57 15.35
N GLY A 336 14.09 -9.94 15.96
CA GLY A 336 14.29 -9.00 17.05
C GLY A 336 14.95 -7.67 16.65
N LEU A 337 14.93 -7.32 15.36
CA LEU A 337 15.44 -6.03 14.87
C LEU A 337 14.46 -4.89 15.17
N LEU A 338 13.17 -5.19 15.25
CA LEU A 338 12.11 -4.25 15.59
C LEU A 338 11.49 -4.65 16.93
N LEU A 339 11.84 -3.92 17.99
CA LEU A 339 11.40 -4.20 19.37
C LEU A 339 10.34 -3.22 19.90
N ASP A 340 10.00 -2.21 19.11
CA ASP A 340 9.05 -1.18 19.51
C ASP A 340 7.67 -1.77 19.77
N ARG A 341 6.97 -1.18 20.75
CA ARG A 341 5.61 -1.57 21.14
C ARG A 341 4.65 -0.43 20.87
N GLY A 342 3.42 -0.78 20.51
CA GLY A 342 2.41 0.15 20.09
C GLY A 342 2.20 0.11 18.57
N LEU A 343 1.57 1.17 18.07
CA LEU A 343 1.34 1.37 16.64
C LEU A 343 2.58 2.00 16.00
N ILE A 344 3.09 1.36 14.98
CA ILE A 344 4.31 1.74 14.29
C ILE A 344 3.98 2.07 12.83
N PRO A 345 3.92 3.35 12.47
CA PRO A 345 3.81 3.75 11.08
C PRO A 345 5.14 3.51 10.32
N PRO A 346 5.10 3.31 8.99
CA PRO A 346 6.27 2.91 8.20
C PRO A 346 7.44 3.90 8.28
N GLU A 347 7.16 5.19 8.37
CA GLU A 347 8.17 6.25 8.49
C GLU A 347 9.05 6.10 9.74
N PHE A 348 8.57 5.40 10.78
CA PHE A 348 9.41 5.13 11.94
C PHE A 348 10.46 4.05 11.64
N LEU A 349 10.18 3.15 10.71
CA LEU A 349 11.14 2.15 10.26
C LEU A 349 12.25 2.79 9.40
N GLY A 350 11.91 3.77 8.57
CA GLY A 350 12.87 4.52 7.76
C GLY A 350 13.87 5.35 8.59
N LYS A 351 13.48 5.77 9.81
CA LYS A 351 14.36 6.46 10.77
C LYS A 351 15.34 5.52 11.49
N LYS A 352 15.20 4.20 11.33
CA LYS A 352 16.05 3.18 11.99
C LYS A 352 16.99 2.55 10.95
N PRO A 353 18.25 2.98 10.87
CA PRO A 353 19.16 2.59 9.78
C PRO A 353 19.33 1.06 9.66
N GLU A 354 19.43 0.34 10.77
CA GLU A 354 19.58 -1.12 10.77
C GLU A 354 18.34 -1.82 10.23
N VAL A 355 17.15 -1.40 10.67
CA VAL A 355 15.85 -1.96 10.22
C VAL A 355 15.64 -1.68 8.75
N PHE A 356 15.82 -0.42 8.33
CA PHE A 356 15.59 -0.03 6.94
C PHE A 356 16.61 -0.66 5.99
N SER A 357 17.89 -0.72 6.36
CA SER A 357 18.92 -1.41 5.57
C SER A 357 18.63 -2.90 5.42
N PHE A 358 18.12 -3.55 6.48
CA PHE A 358 17.68 -4.94 6.41
C PHE A 358 16.50 -5.13 5.44
N ILE A 359 15.48 -4.29 5.55
CA ILE A 359 14.31 -4.31 4.65
C ILE A 359 14.75 -4.10 3.20
N ARG A 360 15.53 -3.05 2.94
CA ARG A 360 16.02 -2.70 1.60
C ARG A 360 16.81 -3.83 0.97
N ARG A 361 17.79 -4.39 1.69
CA ARG A 361 18.58 -5.54 1.20
C ARG A 361 17.71 -6.74 0.87
N GLY A 362 16.74 -7.06 1.72
CA GLY A 362 15.82 -8.15 1.46
C GLY A 362 14.90 -7.92 0.26
N LEU A 363 14.54 -6.68 -0.04
CA LEU A 363 13.83 -6.31 -1.27
C LEU A 363 14.74 -6.47 -2.51
N GLU A 364 15.99 -6.01 -2.43
CA GLU A 364 17.00 -6.16 -3.48
C GLU A 364 17.26 -7.64 -3.82
N GLU A 365 17.38 -8.52 -2.81
CA GLU A 365 17.50 -9.97 -2.98
C GLU A 365 16.29 -10.60 -3.70
N ARG A 366 15.15 -9.92 -3.69
CA ARG A 366 13.91 -10.28 -4.39
C ARG A 366 13.76 -9.58 -5.74
N GLY A 367 14.81 -8.87 -6.19
CA GLY A 367 14.84 -8.16 -7.45
C GLY A 367 14.08 -6.82 -7.45
N ILE A 368 13.68 -6.32 -6.29
CA ILE A 368 13.05 -4.99 -6.15
C ILE A 368 14.14 -3.97 -5.86
N ILE A 369 14.54 -3.24 -6.89
CA ILE A 369 15.70 -2.35 -6.86
C ILE A 369 15.24 -0.89 -6.72
N ILE A 370 15.81 -0.19 -5.74
CA ILE A 370 15.58 1.23 -5.52
C ILE A 370 16.84 1.99 -5.94
N LYS A 371 16.72 2.79 -7.00
CA LYS A 371 17.78 3.70 -7.44
C LYS A 371 17.77 4.97 -6.60
N GLU A 372 18.95 5.49 -6.27
CA GLU A 372 19.12 6.75 -5.54
C GLU A 372 19.86 7.77 -6.41
N LYS A 373 19.41 9.01 -6.32
CA LYS A 373 20.07 10.15 -6.97
C LYS A 373 20.12 11.33 -6.02
N THR A 374 21.27 11.98 -5.95
CA THR A 374 21.46 13.24 -5.22
C THR A 374 21.74 14.37 -6.20
N GLU A 375 21.00 15.45 -6.08
CA GLU A 375 21.17 16.66 -6.91
C GLU A 375 21.34 17.86 -5.98
N TYR A 376 22.42 18.62 -6.20
CA TYR A 376 22.61 19.93 -5.56
C TYR A 376 21.91 20.98 -6.43
N LEU A 377 21.00 21.70 -5.83
CA LEU A 377 20.22 22.74 -6.51
C LEU A 377 21.01 24.06 -6.41
N SER A 378 21.09 24.75 -7.54
CA SER A 378 21.81 26.06 -7.64
C SER A 378 21.03 27.19 -6.98
#